data_523161d4a75c6aea2007a8355c9d0b94
#
_entry.id   523161d4a75c6aea2007a8355c9d0b94
#
_cell.length_a   1.000
_cell.length_b   1.000
_cell.length_c   1.000
_cell.angle_alpha   90.00
_cell.angle_beta   90.00
_cell.angle_gamma   90.00
#
_symmetry.space_group_name_H-M   'P 1'
#
loop_
_entity.id
_entity.type
_entity.pdbx_description
1 polymer ?
#
loop_
_entity_poly.entity_id
_entity_poly.type
_entity_poly.pdbx_seq_one_letter_code
_entity_poly.pdbx_strand_id
1 'polypeptide(L)'
;DRIEASVWAFGRGKESWLVEHRVLMGDTARDAVWKSLAEMLAETWTHASGAAMPLARFALDTGFATQEAYAFVRACRDSRVMAVKGVPRGAALIGTPTAIDVSQGGKKLRRGIKVYTVAVSIAKLEFYNNLRKSADVGEDGLTTVFPAGFVHLPKIDAEFIQQLCAEQLITRRDRNGFPVREWQKMRERNEALDCYVYARAAASAAGLDRFEERHWRELERQLGLAGPPALETPTESINEATQRGGLAVSGNRNTGRRVIKSRWLS
;
A
#
# COMPACT_ATOMS: atom_id res chain seq x y z
N ASP A 1 -18.84 -13.30 -14.64
CA ASP A 1 -17.67 -12.44 -14.43
C ASP A 1 -17.93 -11.47 -13.29
N ARG A 2 -16.85 -10.98 -12.68
CA ARG A 2 -16.88 -10.01 -11.60
C ARG A 2 -15.49 -9.38 -11.40
N ILE A 3 -15.45 -8.24 -10.73
CA ILE A 3 -14.24 -7.66 -10.17
C ILE A 3 -14.34 -7.72 -8.64
N GLU A 4 -13.31 -8.22 -7.98
CA GLU A 4 -13.20 -8.17 -6.52
C GLU A 4 -12.24 -7.07 -6.12
N ALA A 5 -12.66 -6.23 -5.19
CA ALA A 5 -11.89 -5.09 -4.70
C ALA A 5 -11.89 -5.08 -3.18
N SER A 6 -10.73 -4.86 -2.58
CA SER A 6 -10.60 -4.70 -1.13
C SER A 6 -9.90 -3.41 -0.78
N VAL A 7 -10.42 -2.72 0.22
CA VAL A 7 -9.81 -1.53 0.80
C VAL A 7 -9.08 -1.94 2.08
N TRP A 8 -7.78 -1.66 2.11
CA TRP A 8 -6.92 -1.94 3.24
C TRP A 8 -6.30 -0.65 3.76
N ALA A 9 -6.41 -0.42 5.06
CA ALA A 9 -5.65 0.60 5.75
C ALA A 9 -4.34 0.02 6.29
N PHE A 10 -3.29 0.84 6.31
CA PHE A 10 -1.98 0.47 6.86
C PHE A 10 -1.53 1.56 7.85
N GLY A 11 -0.98 1.11 8.97
CA GLY A 11 -0.52 1.96 10.04
C GLY A 11 0.96 1.76 10.41
N ARG A 12 1.32 2.27 11.57
CA ARG A 12 2.65 2.10 12.17
C ARG A 12 3.01 0.63 12.27
N GLY A 13 4.29 0.32 12.09
CA GLY A 13 4.76 -1.05 12.13
C GLY A 13 4.18 -1.96 11.05
N LYS A 14 3.54 -1.41 10.00
CA LYS A 14 2.83 -2.16 8.94
C LYS A 14 1.62 -2.95 9.45
N GLU A 15 1.06 -2.55 10.57
CA GLU A 15 -0.24 -3.02 11.02
C GLU A 15 -1.28 -2.73 9.95
N SER A 16 -2.23 -3.63 9.72
CA SER A 16 -3.16 -3.51 8.60
C SER A 16 -4.58 -3.86 9.00
N TRP A 17 -5.54 -3.18 8.38
CA TRP A 17 -6.97 -3.35 8.60
C TRP A 17 -7.69 -3.57 7.28
N LEU A 18 -8.48 -4.64 7.19
CA LEU A 18 -9.46 -4.74 6.13
C LEU A 18 -10.60 -3.77 6.44
N VAL A 19 -10.72 -2.73 5.64
CA VAL A 19 -11.77 -1.70 5.78
C VAL A 19 -13.04 -2.14 5.08
N GLU A 20 -12.90 -2.68 3.85
CA GLU A 20 -14.02 -3.09 3.04
C GLU A 20 -13.59 -4.13 2.00
N HIS A 21 -14.53 -5.01 1.65
CA HIS A 21 -14.43 -5.90 0.51
C HIS A 21 -15.70 -5.82 -0.32
N ARG A 22 -15.55 -5.65 -1.63
CA ARG A 22 -16.67 -5.58 -2.59
C ARG A 22 -16.49 -6.57 -3.72
N VAL A 23 -17.58 -7.16 -4.11
CA VAL A 23 -17.70 -7.97 -5.32
C VAL A 23 -18.58 -7.23 -6.31
N LEU A 24 -17.97 -6.69 -7.35
CA LEU A 24 -18.65 -5.98 -8.42
C LEU A 24 -19.02 -6.99 -9.51
N MET A 25 -20.29 -7.39 -9.53
CA MET A 25 -20.79 -8.34 -10.52
C MET A 25 -20.95 -7.67 -11.89
N GLY A 26 -20.51 -8.34 -12.95
CA GLY A 26 -20.66 -7.86 -14.31
C GLY A 26 -19.61 -8.42 -15.25
N ASP A 27 -19.92 -8.38 -16.54
CA ASP A 27 -19.03 -8.82 -17.61
C ASP A 27 -17.88 -7.81 -17.77
N THR A 28 -16.65 -8.27 -17.54
CA THR A 28 -15.43 -7.45 -17.65
C THR A 28 -15.13 -6.98 -19.09
N ALA A 29 -15.80 -7.54 -20.09
CA ALA A 29 -15.76 -7.01 -21.46
C ALA A 29 -16.65 -5.77 -21.65
N ARG A 30 -17.45 -5.40 -20.65
CA ARG A 30 -18.39 -4.27 -20.70
C ARG A 30 -18.02 -3.16 -19.75
N ASP A 31 -18.31 -1.92 -20.13
CA ASP A 31 -17.97 -0.71 -19.36
C ASP A 31 -18.64 -0.60 -18.00
N ALA A 32 -19.78 -1.28 -17.79
CA ALA A 32 -20.60 -1.08 -16.58
C ALA A 32 -19.83 -1.41 -15.29
N VAL A 33 -19.17 -2.56 -15.23
CA VAL A 33 -18.40 -2.99 -14.04
C VAL A 33 -17.19 -2.08 -13.79
N TRP A 34 -16.57 -1.55 -14.86
CA TRP A 34 -15.45 -0.60 -14.75
C TRP A 34 -15.89 0.77 -14.27
N LYS A 35 -17.12 1.21 -14.61
CA LYS A 35 -17.70 2.44 -14.06
C LYS A 35 -17.91 2.32 -12.55
N SER A 36 -18.49 1.21 -12.10
CA SER A 36 -18.66 0.96 -10.67
C SER A 36 -17.31 0.90 -9.93
N LEU A 37 -16.27 0.35 -10.58
CA LEU A 37 -14.92 0.36 -10.02
C LEU A 37 -14.34 1.79 -9.96
N ALA A 38 -14.60 2.63 -10.97
CA ALA A 38 -14.15 4.02 -10.98
C ALA A 38 -14.81 4.87 -9.88
N GLU A 39 -16.07 4.59 -9.53
CA GLU A 39 -16.78 5.28 -8.45
C GLU A 39 -16.06 5.13 -7.11
N MET A 40 -15.44 3.96 -6.84
CA MET A 40 -14.65 3.74 -5.63
C MET A 40 -13.45 4.69 -5.49
N LEU A 41 -12.90 5.23 -6.59
CA LEU A 41 -11.78 6.17 -6.52
C LEU A 41 -12.16 7.52 -5.92
N ALA A 42 -13.45 7.87 -5.95
CA ALA A 42 -13.98 9.11 -5.40
C ALA A 42 -14.48 8.95 -3.95
N GLU A 43 -14.55 7.72 -3.45
CA GLU A 43 -15.05 7.44 -2.11
C GLU A 43 -14.01 7.78 -1.03
N THR A 44 -14.53 7.99 0.17
CA THR A 44 -13.74 8.18 1.39
C THR A 44 -14.29 7.28 2.49
N TRP A 45 -13.39 6.84 3.37
CA TRP A 45 -13.74 6.03 4.54
C TRP A 45 -13.50 6.84 5.80
N THR A 46 -14.45 6.74 6.75
CA THR A 46 -14.37 7.52 7.99
C THR A 46 -13.48 6.81 9.00
N HIS A 47 -12.42 7.48 9.43
CA HIS A 47 -11.60 7.05 10.56
C HIS A 47 -12.39 7.20 11.89
N ALA A 48 -12.02 6.46 12.93
CA ALA A 48 -12.67 6.53 14.24
C ALA A 48 -12.69 7.95 14.86
N SER A 49 -11.77 8.81 14.47
CA SER A 49 -11.72 10.23 14.86
C SER A 49 -12.69 11.13 14.09
N GLY A 50 -13.42 10.60 13.10
CA GLY A 50 -14.27 11.39 12.20
C GLY A 50 -13.56 11.91 10.95
N ALA A 51 -12.23 11.73 10.80
CA ALA A 51 -11.52 12.16 9.60
C ALA A 51 -11.91 11.32 8.39
N ALA A 52 -12.16 11.99 7.25
CA ALA A 52 -12.42 11.32 5.97
C ALA A 52 -11.09 10.93 5.31
N MET A 53 -10.90 9.65 5.04
CA MET A 53 -9.68 9.10 4.45
C MET A 53 -9.94 8.66 3.01
N PRO A 54 -9.37 9.33 2.00
CA PRO A 54 -9.43 8.89 0.61
C PRO A 54 -8.43 7.76 0.36
N LEU A 55 -8.60 7.06 -0.78
CA LEU A 55 -7.60 6.12 -1.25
C LEU A 55 -6.27 6.82 -1.55
N ALA A 56 -5.20 6.37 -0.90
CA ALA A 56 -3.84 6.84 -1.18
C ALA A 56 -3.30 6.26 -2.50
N ARG A 57 -3.63 5.00 -2.79
CA ARG A 57 -3.26 4.27 -4.01
C ARG A 57 -4.33 3.23 -4.34
N PHE A 58 -4.40 2.90 -5.63
CA PHE A 58 -5.29 1.89 -6.16
C PHE A 58 -4.50 0.99 -7.11
N ALA A 59 -4.33 -0.27 -6.76
CA ALA A 59 -3.66 -1.26 -7.60
C ALA A 59 -4.68 -2.10 -8.35
N LEU A 60 -4.54 -2.17 -9.67
CA LEU A 60 -5.36 -3.00 -10.54
C LEU A 60 -4.50 -4.10 -11.15
N ASP A 61 -4.86 -5.37 -10.88
CA ASP A 61 -4.23 -6.50 -11.55
C ASP A 61 -4.53 -6.48 -13.05
N THR A 62 -3.50 -6.71 -13.83
CA THR A 62 -3.58 -6.76 -15.31
C THR A 62 -3.33 -8.17 -15.86
N GLY A 63 -3.35 -9.17 -15.00
CA GLY A 63 -3.19 -10.58 -15.38
C GLY A 63 -4.41 -11.17 -16.08
N PHE A 64 -5.61 -10.68 -15.75
CA PHE A 64 -6.88 -11.06 -16.37
C PHE A 64 -7.53 -9.84 -17.03
N ALA A 65 -8.31 -10.03 -18.12
CA ALA A 65 -8.94 -8.95 -18.90
C ALA A 65 -7.94 -7.80 -19.19
N THR A 66 -6.75 -8.16 -19.66
CA THR A 66 -5.58 -7.27 -19.74
C THR A 66 -5.85 -6.01 -20.56
N GLN A 67 -6.59 -6.11 -21.67
CA GLN A 67 -6.86 -4.97 -22.55
C GLN A 67 -7.84 -3.98 -21.90
N GLU A 68 -8.86 -4.50 -21.23
CA GLU A 68 -9.87 -3.74 -20.50
C GLU A 68 -9.25 -3.05 -19.28
N ALA A 69 -8.41 -3.78 -18.53
CA ALA A 69 -7.65 -3.23 -17.41
C ALA A 69 -6.73 -2.07 -17.85
N TYR A 70 -6.05 -2.22 -18.99
CA TYR A 70 -5.22 -1.16 -19.55
C TYR A 70 -6.06 0.03 -20.03
N ALA A 71 -7.20 -0.22 -20.66
CA ALA A 71 -8.13 0.83 -21.07
C ALA A 71 -8.64 1.62 -19.87
N PHE A 72 -9.02 0.92 -18.80
CA PHE A 72 -9.46 1.53 -17.54
C PHE A 72 -8.37 2.43 -16.92
N VAL A 73 -7.15 1.91 -16.72
CA VAL A 73 -6.04 2.69 -16.13
C VAL A 73 -5.77 3.97 -16.92
N ARG A 74 -5.87 3.90 -18.23
CA ARG A 74 -5.68 5.08 -19.12
C ARG A 74 -6.83 6.07 -19.03
N ALA A 75 -8.06 5.58 -18.93
CA ALA A 75 -9.25 6.40 -18.88
C ALA A 75 -9.34 7.18 -17.56
N CYS A 76 -8.93 6.57 -16.45
CA CYS A 76 -8.99 7.19 -15.12
C CYS A 76 -8.18 8.49 -15.04
N ARG A 77 -7.02 8.59 -15.72
CA ARG A 77 -6.10 9.73 -15.62
C ARG A 77 -5.77 10.16 -14.19
N ASP A 78 -5.86 9.23 -13.26
CA ASP A 78 -5.63 9.41 -11.84
C ASP A 78 -4.28 8.81 -11.46
N SER A 79 -3.39 9.63 -10.89
CA SER A 79 -2.04 9.21 -10.51
C SER A 79 -2.02 8.18 -9.38
N ARG A 80 -3.15 8.00 -8.66
CA ARG A 80 -3.32 6.98 -7.63
C ARG A 80 -3.47 5.59 -8.23
N VAL A 81 -3.95 5.48 -9.47
CA VAL A 81 -4.22 4.19 -10.14
C VAL A 81 -2.94 3.60 -10.71
N MET A 82 -2.65 2.38 -10.33
CA MET A 82 -1.46 1.62 -10.72
C MET A 82 -1.86 0.33 -11.42
N ALA A 83 -1.42 0.14 -12.67
CA ALA A 83 -1.46 -1.17 -13.29
C ALA A 83 -0.39 -2.06 -12.67
N VAL A 84 -0.77 -3.19 -12.11
CA VAL A 84 0.16 -4.15 -11.48
C VAL A 84 0.09 -5.50 -12.17
N LYS A 85 1.19 -6.27 -12.08
CA LYS A 85 1.26 -7.65 -12.54
C LYS A 85 2.06 -8.48 -11.54
N GLY A 86 1.44 -9.53 -11.01
CA GLY A 86 2.08 -10.48 -10.14
C GLY A 86 3.19 -11.26 -10.85
N VAL A 87 4.34 -11.41 -10.17
CA VAL A 87 5.42 -12.30 -10.57
C VAL A 87 5.77 -13.19 -9.38
N PRO A 88 6.11 -14.48 -9.60
CA PRO A 88 6.34 -15.41 -8.49
C PRO A 88 7.44 -14.97 -7.53
N ARG A 89 8.51 -14.35 -8.06
CA ARG A 89 9.68 -13.91 -7.29
C ARG A 89 10.19 -12.57 -7.79
N GLY A 90 10.88 -11.83 -6.92
CA GLY A 90 11.55 -10.57 -7.25
C GLY A 90 12.51 -10.16 -6.15
N ALA A 91 13.41 -9.22 -6.44
CA ALA A 91 14.36 -8.68 -5.46
C ALA A 91 13.68 -7.73 -4.45
N ALA A 92 12.56 -7.14 -4.82
CA ALA A 92 11.76 -6.26 -3.97
C ALA A 92 10.27 -6.57 -4.15
N LEU A 93 9.44 -6.17 -3.17
CA LEU A 93 7.99 -6.34 -3.21
C LEU A 93 7.38 -5.73 -4.47
N ILE A 94 7.80 -4.52 -4.82
CA ILE A 94 7.37 -3.81 -6.02
C ILE A 94 8.59 -3.44 -6.87
N GLY A 95 8.55 -3.80 -8.14
CA GLY A 95 9.60 -3.48 -9.11
C GLY A 95 9.43 -2.08 -9.70
N THR A 96 10.47 -1.63 -10.40
CA THR A 96 10.42 -0.40 -11.20
C THR A 96 9.37 -0.55 -12.31
N PRO A 97 8.49 0.45 -12.53
CA PRO A 97 7.46 0.36 -13.54
C PRO A 97 8.04 0.31 -14.96
N THR A 98 7.55 -0.62 -15.75
CA THR A 98 7.91 -0.76 -17.16
C THR A 98 6.83 -0.14 -18.04
N ALA A 99 7.23 0.75 -18.95
CA ALA A 99 6.32 1.30 -19.93
C ALA A 99 6.04 0.26 -21.02
N ILE A 100 4.76 -0.03 -21.26
CA ILE A 100 4.33 -0.98 -22.27
C ILE A 100 3.50 -0.31 -23.36
N ASP A 101 3.53 -0.91 -24.55
CA ASP A 101 2.71 -0.51 -25.67
C ASP A 101 1.30 -1.08 -25.50
N VAL A 102 0.29 -0.30 -25.85
CA VAL A 102 -1.12 -0.71 -25.77
C VAL A 102 -1.77 -0.51 -27.12
N SER A 103 -2.66 -1.41 -27.49
CA SER A 103 -3.51 -1.25 -28.67
C SER A 103 -4.85 -0.63 -28.28
N GLN A 104 -5.29 0.40 -28.99
CA GLN A 104 -6.61 0.99 -28.80
C GLN A 104 -7.21 1.33 -30.16
N GLY A 105 -8.39 0.77 -30.46
CA GLY A 105 -9.06 1.01 -31.75
C GLY A 105 -8.20 0.68 -32.96
N GLY A 106 -7.42 -0.41 -32.92
CA GLY A 106 -6.50 -0.81 -33.97
C GLY A 106 -5.21 0.00 -34.09
N LYS A 107 -5.03 1.06 -33.29
CA LYS A 107 -3.82 1.87 -33.27
C LYS A 107 -2.91 1.45 -32.10
N LYS A 108 -1.62 1.25 -32.41
CA LYS A 108 -0.58 0.98 -31.42
C LYS A 108 -0.12 2.28 -30.76
N LEU A 109 -0.30 2.37 -29.45
CA LEU A 109 0.15 3.49 -28.62
C LEU A 109 1.43 3.08 -27.90
N ARG A 110 2.55 3.68 -28.29
CA ARG A 110 3.84 3.41 -27.66
C ARG A 110 3.86 3.94 -26.23
N ARG A 111 4.40 3.13 -25.29
CA ARG A 111 4.53 3.47 -23.86
C ARG A 111 3.20 3.95 -23.26
N GLY A 112 2.10 3.32 -23.66
CA GLY A 112 0.74 3.77 -23.33
C GLY A 112 0.40 3.73 -21.85
N ILE A 113 0.98 2.79 -21.07
CA ILE A 113 0.84 2.69 -19.61
C ILE A 113 2.15 2.25 -18.97
N LYS A 114 2.24 2.45 -17.65
CA LYS A 114 3.31 1.91 -16.80
C LYS A 114 2.76 0.75 -15.99
N VAL A 115 3.38 -0.42 -16.08
CA VAL A 115 3.01 -1.61 -15.31
C VAL A 115 4.09 -1.89 -14.28
N TYR A 116 3.66 -2.08 -13.03
CA TYR A 116 4.54 -2.44 -11.91
C TYR A 116 4.52 -3.95 -11.71
N THR A 117 5.68 -4.58 -11.63
CA THR A 117 5.76 -5.98 -11.20
C THR A 117 5.66 -6.08 -9.68
N VAL A 118 4.89 -7.04 -9.19
CA VAL A 118 4.72 -7.32 -7.77
C VAL A 118 5.25 -8.72 -7.48
N ALA A 119 6.29 -8.83 -6.64
CA ALA A 119 6.82 -10.11 -6.20
C ALA A 119 5.87 -10.73 -5.16
N VAL A 120 4.86 -11.47 -5.63
CA VAL A 120 3.76 -11.98 -4.80
C VAL A 120 4.26 -12.85 -3.64
N SER A 121 5.37 -13.56 -3.81
CA SER A 121 5.96 -14.40 -2.75
C SER A 121 6.38 -13.58 -1.52
N ILE A 122 6.87 -12.36 -1.71
CA ILE A 122 7.28 -11.47 -0.60
C ILE A 122 6.05 -11.05 0.21
N ALA A 123 5.01 -10.56 -0.47
CA ALA A 123 3.78 -10.15 0.20
C ALA A 123 3.08 -11.31 0.92
N LYS A 124 3.00 -12.48 0.27
CA LYS A 124 2.37 -13.68 0.86
C LYS A 124 3.13 -14.15 2.10
N LEU A 125 4.46 -14.19 2.07
CA LEU A 125 5.27 -14.53 3.24
C LEU A 125 5.04 -13.56 4.40
N GLU A 126 5.07 -12.26 4.13
CA GLU A 126 4.79 -11.21 5.13
C GLU A 126 3.39 -11.41 5.72
N PHE A 127 2.38 -11.55 4.86
CA PHE A 127 0.99 -11.72 5.26
C PHE A 127 0.74 -12.94 6.14
N TYR A 128 1.16 -14.12 5.70
CA TYR A 128 0.95 -15.35 6.47
C TYR A 128 1.73 -15.40 7.78
N ASN A 129 2.89 -14.75 7.85
CA ASN A 129 3.60 -14.56 9.11
C ASN A 129 2.83 -13.61 10.03
N ASN A 130 2.24 -12.56 9.50
CA ASN A 130 1.44 -11.59 10.24
C ASN A 130 0.12 -12.17 10.75
N LEU A 131 -0.55 -13.03 9.98
CA LEU A 131 -1.77 -13.73 10.41
C LEU A 131 -1.57 -14.68 11.60
N ARG A 132 -0.33 -15.10 11.90
CA ARG A 132 -0.02 -15.96 13.03
C ARG A 132 0.22 -15.19 14.34
N LYS A 133 0.27 -13.87 14.27
CA LYS A 133 0.52 -13.03 15.43
C LYS A 133 -0.72 -12.97 16.31
N SER A 134 -0.53 -12.99 17.61
CA SER A 134 -1.56 -12.77 18.62
C SER A 134 -1.39 -11.40 19.23
N ALA A 135 -2.48 -10.84 19.71
CA ALA A 135 -2.44 -9.66 20.55
C ALA A 135 -2.02 -10.05 21.96
N ASP A 136 -1.30 -9.16 22.61
CA ASP A 136 -0.88 -9.30 24.01
C ASP A 136 -1.70 -8.37 24.90
N VAL A 137 -1.70 -8.66 26.21
CA VAL A 137 -2.29 -7.78 27.21
C VAL A 137 -1.20 -6.81 27.68
N GLY A 138 -1.51 -5.52 27.68
CA GLY A 138 -0.59 -4.49 28.15
C GLY A 138 -0.24 -4.63 29.64
N GLU A 139 0.78 -3.92 30.06
CA GLU A 139 1.26 -3.94 31.48
C GLU A 139 0.17 -3.52 32.47
N ASP A 140 -0.82 -2.75 32.05
CA ASP A 140 -1.97 -2.33 32.84
C ASP A 140 -3.03 -3.43 33.01
N GLY A 141 -2.89 -4.58 32.37
CA GLY A 141 -3.84 -5.69 32.37
C GLY A 141 -5.17 -5.40 31.67
N LEU A 142 -5.34 -4.21 31.06
CA LEU A 142 -6.59 -3.75 30.44
C LEU A 142 -6.44 -3.44 28.95
N THR A 143 -5.30 -2.92 28.54
CA THR A 143 -5.04 -2.52 27.16
C THR A 143 -4.63 -3.73 26.33
N THR A 144 -5.20 -3.86 25.12
CA THR A 144 -4.75 -4.84 24.13
C THR A 144 -3.64 -4.22 23.29
N VAL A 145 -2.48 -4.88 23.24
CA VAL A 145 -1.31 -4.45 22.46
C VAL A 145 -1.16 -5.36 21.26
N PHE A 146 -1.12 -4.75 20.08
CA PHE A 146 -0.95 -5.46 18.83
C PHE A 146 0.51 -5.38 18.37
N PRO A 147 1.15 -6.51 18.03
CA PRO A 147 2.51 -6.49 17.50
C PRO A 147 2.58 -5.88 16.11
N ALA A 148 3.74 -5.34 15.74
CA ALA A 148 3.98 -4.79 14.40
C ALA A 148 3.56 -5.80 13.32
N GLY A 149 2.85 -5.32 12.29
CA GLY A 149 2.31 -6.12 11.20
C GLY A 149 1.04 -6.91 11.54
N PHE A 150 0.43 -6.73 12.70
CA PHE A 150 -0.82 -7.40 13.03
C PHE A 150 -1.89 -7.13 11.95
N VAL A 151 -2.72 -8.13 11.66
CA VAL A 151 -3.77 -8.04 10.64
C VAL A 151 -5.13 -8.03 11.33
N HIS A 152 -5.84 -6.93 11.19
CA HIS A 152 -7.20 -6.77 11.71
C HIS A 152 -8.22 -7.11 10.63
N LEU A 153 -9.12 -8.01 10.95
CA LEU A 153 -10.23 -8.38 10.10
C LEU A 153 -11.54 -8.05 10.81
N PRO A 154 -12.49 -7.38 10.17
CA PRO A 154 -13.82 -7.21 10.70
C PRO A 154 -14.55 -8.56 10.75
N LYS A 155 -15.75 -8.58 11.32
CA LYS A 155 -16.62 -9.74 11.17
C LYS A 155 -16.98 -9.89 9.68
N ILE A 156 -16.45 -10.92 9.05
CA ILE A 156 -16.59 -11.18 7.62
C ILE A 156 -16.97 -12.66 7.41
N ASP A 157 -17.45 -13.00 6.22
CA ASP A 157 -17.86 -14.36 5.91
C ASP A 157 -16.69 -15.35 5.86
N ALA A 158 -17.02 -16.63 6.00
CA ALA A 158 -16.04 -17.71 6.00
C ALA A 158 -15.37 -17.88 4.63
N GLU A 159 -16.07 -17.59 3.54
CA GLU A 159 -15.52 -17.70 2.18
C GLU A 159 -14.37 -16.72 1.97
N PHE A 160 -14.50 -15.46 2.44
CA PHE A 160 -13.42 -14.49 2.39
C PHE A 160 -12.17 -14.97 3.14
N ILE A 161 -12.35 -15.49 4.36
CA ILE A 161 -11.23 -16.05 5.15
C ILE A 161 -10.59 -17.24 4.43
N GLN A 162 -11.39 -18.09 3.85
CA GLN A 162 -10.88 -19.25 3.09
C GLN A 162 -10.09 -18.82 1.85
N GLN A 163 -10.49 -17.73 1.18
CA GLN A 163 -9.74 -17.16 0.06
C GLN A 163 -8.43 -16.50 0.53
N LEU A 164 -8.43 -15.82 1.67
CA LEU A 164 -7.19 -15.30 2.27
C LEU A 164 -6.18 -16.40 2.58
N CYS A 165 -6.64 -17.59 2.96
CA CYS A 165 -5.82 -18.75 3.30
C CYS A 165 -5.73 -19.77 2.15
N ALA A 166 -6.01 -19.36 0.92
CA ALA A 166 -6.16 -20.27 -0.22
C ALA A 166 -4.84 -20.87 -0.75
N GLU A 167 -3.70 -20.39 -0.29
CA GLU A 167 -2.40 -20.85 -0.76
C GLU A 167 -1.50 -21.34 0.37
N GLN A 168 -0.65 -22.29 0.06
CA GLN A 168 0.33 -22.84 0.99
C GLN A 168 1.73 -22.83 0.38
N LEU A 169 2.73 -22.45 1.17
CA LEU A 169 4.13 -22.54 0.77
C LEU A 169 4.62 -23.98 0.95
N ILE A 170 4.93 -24.63 -0.17
CA ILE A 170 5.46 -25.99 -0.19
C ILE A 170 6.91 -26.01 -0.66
N THR A 171 7.61 -27.08 -0.30
CA THR A 171 8.94 -27.38 -0.82
C THR A 171 8.84 -28.59 -1.74
N ARG A 172 9.20 -28.41 -3.02
CA ARG A 172 9.35 -29.52 -3.95
C ARG A 172 10.78 -29.57 -4.49
N ARG A 173 11.11 -30.68 -5.13
CA ARG A 173 12.38 -30.81 -5.83
C ARG A 173 12.22 -30.38 -7.30
N ASP A 174 13.16 -29.62 -7.79
CA ASP A 174 13.25 -29.25 -9.20
C ASP A 174 13.76 -30.46 -10.05
N ARG A 175 13.93 -30.24 -11.35
CA ARG A 175 14.40 -31.28 -12.28
C ARG A 175 15.80 -31.80 -11.95
N ASN A 176 16.59 -31.03 -11.20
CA ASN A 176 17.95 -31.37 -10.78
C ASN A 176 18.02 -31.93 -9.36
N GLY A 177 16.84 -32.13 -8.71
CA GLY A 177 16.72 -32.64 -7.35
C GLY A 177 16.90 -31.60 -6.24
N PHE A 178 17.11 -30.31 -6.56
CA PHE A 178 17.26 -29.24 -5.57
C PHE A 178 15.92 -28.83 -4.96
N PRO A 179 15.88 -28.52 -3.65
CA PRO A 179 14.66 -28.05 -3.01
C PRO A 179 14.29 -26.64 -3.49
N VAL A 180 13.08 -26.47 -3.99
CA VAL A 180 12.50 -25.19 -4.41
C VAL A 180 11.22 -24.94 -3.64
N ARG A 181 11.10 -23.74 -3.06
CA ARG A 181 9.85 -23.31 -2.41
C ARG A 181 8.96 -22.63 -3.44
N GLU A 182 7.71 -23.02 -3.46
CA GLU A 182 6.67 -22.41 -4.31
C GLU A 182 5.33 -22.32 -3.58
N TRP A 183 4.53 -21.35 -3.96
CA TRP A 183 3.16 -21.21 -3.48
C TRP A 183 2.26 -22.16 -4.28
N GLN A 184 1.56 -23.02 -3.57
CA GLN A 184 0.57 -23.91 -4.16
C GLN A 184 -0.82 -23.43 -3.79
N LYS A 185 -1.66 -23.25 -4.81
CA LYS A 185 -3.07 -22.92 -4.65
C LYS A 185 -3.81 -24.16 -4.19
N MET A 186 -4.46 -24.09 -3.03
CA MET A 186 -5.19 -25.17 -2.39
C MET A 186 -6.69 -25.08 -2.65
N ARG A 187 -7.17 -23.96 -3.18
CA ARG A 187 -8.56 -23.67 -3.50
C ARG A 187 -8.64 -22.97 -4.85
N GLU A 188 -9.78 -23.12 -5.52
CA GLU A 188 -10.02 -22.45 -6.80
C GLU A 188 -9.99 -20.93 -6.68
N ARG A 189 -10.62 -20.41 -5.62
CA ARG A 189 -10.74 -18.97 -5.37
C ARG A 189 -9.71 -18.48 -4.36
N ASN A 190 -8.98 -17.42 -4.71
CA ASN A 190 -7.98 -16.76 -3.88
C ASN A 190 -7.97 -15.23 -4.06
N GLU A 191 -9.03 -14.66 -4.60
CA GLU A 191 -9.10 -13.26 -4.99
C GLU A 191 -8.88 -12.32 -3.78
N ALA A 192 -9.38 -12.69 -2.58
CA ALA A 192 -9.15 -11.93 -1.36
C ALA A 192 -7.65 -11.83 -1.00
N LEU A 193 -6.89 -12.92 -1.19
CA LEU A 193 -5.44 -12.94 -0.98
C LEU A 193 -4.74 -12.06 -2.01
N ASP A 194 -5.11 -12.13 -3.28
CA ASP A 194 -4.53 -11.32 -4.33
C ASP A 194 -4.83 -9.83 -4.12
N CYS A 195 -6.05 -9.48 -3.67
CA CYS A 195 -6.40 -8.12 -3.26
C CYS A 195 -5.48 -7.61 -2.14
N TYR A 196 -5.21 -8.42 -1.10
CA TYR A 196 -4.25 -8.03 -0.05
C TYR A 196 -2.83 -7.82 -0.60
N VAL A 197 -2.35 -8.74 -1.42
CA VAL A 197 -1.00 -8.69 -2.03
C VAL A 197 -0.82 -7.38 -2.80
N TYR A 198 -1.81 -7.01 -3.61
CA TYR A 198 -1.74 -5.79 -4.40
C TYR A 198 -1.98 -4.52 -3.58
N ALA A 199 -2.83 -4.56 -2.54
CA ALA A 199 -2.97 -3.47 -1.59
C ALA A 199 -1.65 -3.21 -0.83
N ARG A 200 -0.95 -4.27 -0.40
CA ARG A 200 0.36 -4.16 0.26
C ARG A 200 1.44 -3.58 -0.68
N ALA A 201 1.40 -3.96 -1.96
CA ALA A 201 2.28 -3.38 -2.98
C ALA A 201 1.94 -1.90 -3.24
N ALA A 202 0.66 -1.54 -3.28
CA ALA A 202 0.20 -0.15 -3.42
C ALA A 202 0.66 0.71 -2.23
N ALA A 203 0.56 0.20 -1.00
CA ALA A 203 1.05 0.85 0.21
C ALA A 203 2.57 1.07 0.17
N SER A 204 3.33 0.07 -0.32
CA SER A 204 4.78 0.21 -0.55
C SER A 204 5.10 1.32 -1.56
N ALA A 205 4.35 1.38 -2.67
CA ALA A 205 4.46 2.45 -3.67
C ALA A 205 4.09 3.83 -3.11
N ALA A 206 3.14 3.89 -2.15
CA ALA A 206 2.80 5.11 -1.41
C ALA A 206 3.90 5.53 -0.43
N GLY A 207 4.87 4.68 -0.15
CA GLY A 207 6.00 5.01 0.73
C GLY A 207 5.95 4.36 2.11
N LEU A 208 4.96 3.51 2.42
CA LEU A 208 4.78 2.89 3.74
C LEU A 208 6.09 2.30 4.31
N ASP A 209 6.87 1.60 3.48
CA ASP A 209 8.10 0.95 3.92
C ASP A 209 9.23 1.91 4.32
N ARG A 210 9.06 3.21 4.04
CA ARG A 210 9.99 4.29 4.35
C ARG A 210 9.43 5.31 5.35
N PHE A 211 8.22 5.06 5.84
CA PHE A 211 7.61 5.96 6.82
C PHE A 211 8.33 5.85 8.15
N GLU A 212 8.81 6.99 8.63
CA GLU A 212 9.35 7.22 9.96
C GLU A 212 8.28 7.90 10.81
N GLU A 213 8.49 8.01 12.12
CA GLU A 213 7.53 8.62 13.04
C GLU A 213 7.14 10.05 12.65
N ARG A 214 8.07 10.84 12.08
CA ARG A 214 7.77 12.18 11.56
C ARG A 214 6.72 12.20 10.45
N HIS A 215 6.67 11.16 9.59
CA HIS A 215 5.70 11.05 8.51
C HIS A 215 4.31 10.73 9.06
N TRP A 216 4.24 9.87 10.08
CA TRP A 216 3.00 9.53 10.77
C TRP A 216 2.42 10.75 11.49
N ARG A 217 3.23 11.50 12.23
CA ARG A 217 2.80 12.73 12.92
C ARG A 217 2.31 13.78 11.94
N GLU A 218 2.99 13.94 10.79
CA GLU A 218 2.54 14.86 9.75
C GLU A 218 1.18 14.44 9.16
N LEU A 219 0.99 13.13 8.90
CA LEU A 219 -0.28 12.60 8.42
C LEU A 219 -1.40 12.81 9.45
N GLU A 220 -1.14 12.54 10.72
CA GLU A 220 -2.07 12.79 11.83
C GLU A 220 -2.45 14.26 11.91
N ARG A 221 -1.47 15.15 11.78
CA ARG A 221 -1.72 16.59 11.77
C ARG A 221 -2.60 17.02 10.59
N GLN A 222 -2.36 16.49 9.41
CA GLN A 222 -3.16 16.78 8.21
C GLN A 222 -4.60 16.27 8.35
N LEU A 223 -4.80 15.17 9.05
CA LEU A 223 -6.12 14.59 9.32
C LEU A 223 -6.81 15.21 10.56
N GLY A 224 -6.17 16.19 11.23
CA GLY A 224 -6.72 16.80 12.43
C GLY A 224 -6.70 15.89 13.67
N LEU A 225 -5.88 14.83 13.66
CA LEU A 225 -5.78 13.84 14.73
C LEU A 225 -4.73 14.20 15.79
N ALA A 226 -3.73 15.01 15.41
CA ALA A 226 -2.70 15.46 16.32
C ALA A 226 -3.18 16.70 17.08
N GLY A 227 -3.03 16.69 18.42
CA GLY A 227 -3.09 17.90 19.20
C GLY A 227 -2.02 18.92 18.75
N PRO A 228 -2.08 20.18 19.21
CA PRO A 228 -1.06 21.15 18.89
C PRO A 228 0.33 20.58 19.23
N PRO A 229 1.36 20.85 18.39
CA PRO A 229 2.68 20.31 18.62
C PRO A 229 3.11 20.70 20.03
N ALA A 230 3.52 19.71 20.82
CA ALA A 230 4.19 20.00 22.08
C ALA A 230 5.35 20.92 21.72
N LEU A 231 5.38 22.12 22.31
CA LEU A 231 6.52 23.03 22.23
C LEU A 231 7.75 22.23 22.67
N GLU A 232 8.58 21.84 21.73
CA GLU A 232 9.88 21.28 22.04
C GLU A 232 10.60 22.36 22.84
N THR A 233 10.70 22.20 24.14
CA THR A 233 11.60 23.00 24.95
C THR A 233 13.00 22.76 24.41
N PRO A 234 13.71 23.81 23.99
CA PRO A 234 15.08 23.63 23.53
C PRO A 234 15.86 22.99 24.69
N THR A 235 16.37 21.80 24.47
CA THR A 235 17.35 21.22 25.38
C THR A 235 18.57 22.10 25.29
N GLU A 236 18.77 22.95 26.28
CA GLU A 236 20.02 23.70 26.45
C GLU A 236 21.16 22.69 26.55
N SER A 237 21.84 22.51 25.43
CA SER A 237 23.16 21.86 25.46
C SER A 237 24.13 22.82 26.14
N ILE A 238 24.42 22.54 27.40
CA ILE A 238 25.54 23.19 28.11
C ILE A 238 26.82 22.75 27.41
N ASN A 239 27.24 23.50 26.43
CA ASN A 239 28.60 23.43 25.91
C ASN A 239 29.47 24.40 26.71
N GLU A 240 30.24 23.87 27.61
CA GLU A 240 31.45 24.58 28.11
C GLU A 240 32.39 24.80 26.94
N ALA A 241 32.37 26.01 26.39
CA ALA A 241 33.30 26.42 25.37
C ALA A 241 34.47 27.18 26.00
N THR A 242 35.60 26.58 25.90
CA THR A 242 36.92 27.17 26.07
C THR A 242 37.09 28.38 25.14
N GLN A 243 37.45 29.49 25.72
CA GLN A 243 37.87 30.75 25.04
C GLN A 243 39.00 30.50 24.07
N ARG A 244 38.95 31.03 22.87
CA ARG A 244 40.03 31.73 22.16
C ARG A 244 39.51 32.49 20.94
N GLY A 245 39.91 33.73 20.84
CA GLY A 245 39.45 34.80 20.02
C GLY A 245 39.64 34.74 18.51
N GLY A 246 39.06 35.72 17.84
CA GLY A 246 39.52 36.18 16.52
C GLY A 246 38.43 36.49 15.49
N LEU A 247 38.13 37.81 15.36
CA LEU A 247 37.81 38.56 14.13
C LEU A 247 36.50 38.30 13.34
N ALA A 248 35.75 39.38 13.25
CA ALA A 248 34.56 39.63 12.46
C ALA A 248 34.81 39.61 10.94
N VAL A 249 33.86 39.09 10.17
CA VAL A 249 33.52 39.56 8.82
C VAL A 249 32.02 39.47 8.61
N SER A 250 31.45 40.62 8.25
CA SER A 250 30.08 40.89 7.83
C SER A 250 29.76 40.21 6.52
N GLY A 251 28.57 39.60 6.41
CA GLY A 251 28.08 39.05 5.16
C GLY A 251 26.57 38.77 5.21
N ASN A 252 25.80 39.79 4.89
CA ASN A 252 24.36 39.77 4.67
C ASN A 252 24.00 38.83 3.49
N ARG A 253 23.20 37.76 3.68
CA ARG A 253 22.48 37.09 2.60
C ARG A 253 21.09 36.60 3.03
N ASN A 254 20.16 37.31 2.49
CA ASN A 254 18.74 37.06 2.30
C ASN A 254 18.45 35.60 1.88
N THR A 255 17.74 34.83 2.70
CA THR A 255 17.27 33.49 2.30
C THR A 255 15.76 33.47 2.24
N GLY A 256 15.28 33.52 1.00
CA GLY A 256 13.89 33.34 0.67
C GLY A 256 13.33 31.99 1.18
N ARG A 257 12.19 32.07 1.81
CA ARG A 257 11.39 30.94 2.27
C ARG A 257 11.00 30.08 1.06
N ARG A 258 11.58 28.87 0.94
CA ARG A 258 11.11 27.84 0.02
C ARG A 258 9.89 27.16 0.64
N VAL A 259 8.72 27.42 0.09
CA VAL A 259 7.52 26.66 0.36
C VAL A 259 7.64 25.31 -0.36
N ILE A 260 7.82 24.24 0.37
CA ILE A 260 7.78 22.88 -0.18
C ILE A 260 6.31 22.46 -0.23
N LYS A 261 5.73 22.49 -1.43
CA LYS A 261 4.42 21.89 -1.67
C LYS A 261 4.56 20.38 -1.57
N SER A 262 3.82 19.77 -0.66
CA SER A 262 3.72 18.33 -0.51
C SER A 262 3.13 17.72 -1.78
N ARG A 263 3.85 16.80 -2.40
CA ARG A 263 3.52 16.13 -3.68
C ARG A 263 2.43 15.05 -3.54
N TRP A 264 1.79 14.95 -2.38
CA TRP A 264 0.93 13.82 -2.01
C TRP A 264 -0.57 14.13 -2.02
N LEU A 265 -0.97 15.38 -2.29
CA LEU A 265 -2.36 15.85 -2.26
C LEU A 265 -2.72 16.72 -3.49
N SER A 266 -2.25 16.38 -4.65
CA SER A 266 -2.75 16.99 -5.90
C SER A 266 -2.97 15.94 -6.97
#